data_c7eb7f0cf430ff8c60a2a61798c2b168
#
_entry.id   c7eb7f0cf430ff8c60a2a61798c2b168
#
_cell.length_a   1.000
_cell.length_b   1.000
_cell.length_c   1.000
_cell.angle_alpha   90.00
_cell.angle_beta   90.00
_cell.angle_gamma   90.00
#
_symmetry.space_group_name_H-M   'P 1'
#
loop_
_entity.id
_entity.type
_entity.pdbx_description
1 polymer ?
#
loop_
_entity_poly.entity_id
_entity_poly.type
_entity_poly.pdbx_seq_one_letter_code
_entity_poly.pdbx_strand_id
1 'polypeptide(L)'
;MAVEKKLMSKKKPTFPVNNLLDEYLKKYNRNIKISIFYDDLLRFQGSVIVYDKNEKDTLWVRTYYSEYDRKEIDASLKKIYTILHSDGGNDTLPFLNVDAIDYCTFGNSKPFRIKIRNILNDNYTYFYVKKADASRIYGLELEHILSPHNMNFLVYKDTLIEEHISGIPGDDFIKEFLPKCTESEKSQIAKEFVKFKERCLVRLLGDMRSYNYVIIPTHDFDKIIYKIRAIDFDKQSFEGNLKVYNLQFLKENFKIVDMVNRKLDNNSTNQYKLEERSFMAKRMISSPRRASSLIECMKNDSISFDNNIQLLKKQLIKYVGDVKFKECQNMGDILETILVFVKRNYQDVLTK
;
A
#
# COMPACT_ATOMS: atom_id res chain seq x y z
N MET A 1 32.38 7.53 9.73
CA MET A 1 31.19 7.29 10.51
C MET A 1 30.41 6.15 9.81
N ALA A 2 30.26 5.02 10.49
CA ALA A 2 29.58 3.85 9.92
C ALA A 2 28.10 4.18 9.74
N VAL A 3 27.63 4.10 8.49
CA VAL A 3 26.21 4.12 8.17
C VAL A 3 25.60 2.89 8.84
N GLU A 4 24.81 3.09 9.89
CA GLU A 4 24.01 2.00 10.47
C GLU A 4 23.21 1.34 9.34
N LYS A 5 23.60 0.13 8.97
CA LYS A 5 22.80 -0.72 8.10
C LYS A 5 21.44 -0.86 8.76
N LYS A 6 20.43 -0.11 8.30
CA LYS A 6 19.03 -0.37 8.64
C LYS A 6 18.79 -1.85 8.38
N LEU A 7 18.50 -2.60 9.45
CA LEU A 7 18.18 -4.03 9.37
C LEU A 7 17.02 -4.19 8.37
N MET A 8 17.34 -4.66 7.17
CA MET A 8 16.33 -5.06 6.21
C MET A 8 15.52 -6.20 6.82
N SER A 9 14.21 -6.06 6.85
CA SER A 9 13.33 -7.21 7.06
C SER A 9 13.74 -8.31 6.08
N LYS A 10 13.74 -9.58 6.51
CA LYS A 10 14.11 -10.72 5.64
C LYS A 10 13.42 -10.54 4.28
N LYS A 11 14.20 -10.63 3.20
CA LYS A 11 13.67 -10.51 1.84
C LYS A 11 12.54 -11.52 1.65
N LYS A 12 11.36 -11.01 1.28
CA LYS A 12 10.25 -11.84 0.86
C LYS A 12 10.51 -12.33 -0.57
N PRO A 13 10.24 -13.59 -0.93
CA PRO A 13 10.26 -14.00 -2.32
C PRO A 13 9.15 -13.28 -3.10
N THR A 14 9.34 -13.13 -4.40
CA THR A 14 8.30 -12.67 -5.32
C THR A 14 7.37 -13.84 -5.64
N PHE A 15 6.07 -13.64 -5.50
CA PHE A 15 5.05 -14.62 -5.86
C PHE A 15 4.47 -14.26 -7.23
N PRO A 16 4.48 -15.19 -8.20
CA PRO A 16 3.95 -14.92 -9.54
C PRO A 16 2.44 -14.75 -9.51
N VAL A 17 1.91 -14.02 -10.48
CA VAL A 17 0.47 -13.93 -10.73
C VAL A 17 0.01 -15.25 -11.36
N ASN A 18 -0.85 -15.99 -10.66
CA ASN A 18 -1.43 -17.22 -11.16
C ASN A 18 -2.64 -16.95 -12.09
N ASN A 19 -3.15 -17.98 -12.77
CA ASN A 19 -4.24 -17.85 -13.73
C ASN A 19 -5.53 -17.32 -13.09
N LEU A 20 -5.88 -17.76 -11.87
CA LEU A 20 -7.09 -17.30 -11.18
C LEU A 20 -7.02 -15.81 -10.83
N LEU A 21 -5.87 -15.35 -10.36
CA LEU A 21 -5.65 -13.92 -10.09
C LEU A 21 -5.66 -13.12 -11.40
N ASP A 22 -5.08 -13.63 -12.47
CA ASP A 22 -5.08 -12.97 -13.78
C ASP A 22 -6.52 -12.82 -14.34
N GLU A 23 -7.35 -13.85 -14.25
CA GLU A 23 -8.77 -13.80 -14.62
C GLU A 23 -9.55 -12.81 -13.76
N TYR A 24 -9.29 -12.78 -12.45
CA TYR A 24 -9.84 -11.79 -11.54
C TYR A 24 -9.47 -10.36 -11.98
N LEU A 25 -8.20 -10.12 -12.27
CA LEU A 25 -7.69 -8.80 -12.69
C LEU A 25 -8.33 -8.35 -14.02
N LYS A 26 -8.51 -9.27 -14.98
CA LYS A 26 -9.25 -8.99 -16.22
C LYS A 26 -10.69 -8.59 -15.95
N LYS A 27 -11.39 -9.37 -15.11
CA LYS A 27 -12.79 -9.13 -14.74
C LYS A 27 -13.04 -7.75 -14.13
N TYR A 28 -12.07 -7.24 -13.37
CA TYR A 28 -12.18 -5.96 -12.66
C TYR A 28 -11.38 -4.82 -13.30
N ASN A 29 -11.02 -4.95 -14.58
CA ASN A 29 -10.30 -3.94 -15.37
C ASN A 29 -8.95 -3.52 -14.75
N ARG A 30 -8.25 -4.48 -14.13
CA ARG A 30 -6.90 -4.29 -13.60
C ARG A 30 -5.81 -4.84 -14.53
N ASN A 31 -6.14 -5.85 -15.35
CA ASN A 31 -5.25 -6.37 -16.38
C ASN A 31 -5.52 -5.62 -17.69
N ILE A 32 -4.67 -4.64 -18.01
CA ILE A 32 -4.76 -3.82 -19.22
C ILE A 32 -3.44 -3.94 -19.97
N LYS A 33 -3.52 -4.24 -21.28
CA LYS A 33 -2.35 -4.36 -22.14
C LYS A 33 -1.53 -3.07 -22.18
N ILE A 34 -0.26 -3.18 -21.83
CA ILE A 34 0.74 -2.11 -21.89
C ILE A 34 1.85 -2.46 -22.86
N SER A 35 2.56 -1.47 -23.37
CA SER A 35 3.61 -1.62 -24.39
C SER A 35 5.02 -1.66 -23.81
N ILE A 36 5.20 -1.36 -22.52
CA ILE A 36 6.51 -1.36 -21.87
C ILE A 36 6.42 -2.16 -20.56
N PHE A 37 7.45 -2.93 -20.25
CA PHE A 37 7.54 -3.79 -19.08
C PHE A 37 8.60 -3.30 -18.10
N TYR A 38 8.55 -3.80 -16.86
CA TYR A 38 9.56 -3.51 -15.84
C TYR A 38 10.98 -3.81 -16.33
N ASP A 39 11.17 -4.97 -16.98
CA ASP A 39 12.49 -5.40 -17.48
C ASP A 39 13.00 -4.53 -18.66
N ASP A 40 12.11 -3.89 -19.42
CA ASP A 40 12.49 -2.93 -20.46
C ASP A 40 13.14 -1.68 -19.86
N LEU A 41 12.65 -1.23 -18.71
CA LEU A 41 13.22 -0.08 -18.01
C LEU A 41 14.60 -0.37 -17.40
N LEU A 42 14.98 -1.63 -17.23
CA LEU A 42 16.33 -1.99 -16.75
C LEU A 42 17.44 -1.81 -17.81
N ARG A 43 17.08 -1.52 -19.08
CA ARG A 43 18.04 -1.32 -20.20
C ARG A 43 18.74 0.04 -20.18
N PHE A 44 18.70 0.80 -19.08
CA PHE A 44 19.39 2.07 -19.00
C PHE A 44 20.92 1.91 -19.13
N GLN A 45 21.56 2.87 -19.82
CA GLN A 45 22.99 2.84 -20.12
C GLN A 45 23.81 3.56 -19.04
N GLY A 46 23.19 4.46 -18.29
CA GLY A 46 23.85 5.22 -17.24
C GLY A 46 22.86 5.68 -16.17
N SER A 47 23.38 6.03 -15.00
CA SER A 47 22.55 6.58 -13.93
C SER A 47 23.33 7.57 -13.06
N VAL A 48 22.59 8.51 -12.43
CA VAL A 48 23.14 9.50 -11.51
C VAL A 48 22.35 9.49 -10.21
N ILE A 49 23.03 9.57 -9.08
CA ILE A 49 22.39 9.59 -7.75
C ILE A 49 21.50 10.83 -7.61
N VAL A 50 20.31 10.61 -7.07
CA VAL A 50 19.36 11.69 -6.74
C VAL A 50 19.53 12.06 -5.28
N TYR A 51 19.95 13.28 -5.01
CA TYR A 51 20.09 13.84 -3.67
C TYR A 51 18.84 14.59 -3.24
N ASP A 52 18.55 14.62 -1.94
CA ASP A 52 17.50 15.45 -1.37
C ASP A 52 17.98 16.92 -1.20
N LYS A 53 17.12 17.78 -0.64
CA LYS A 53 17.42 19.21 -0.41
C LYS A 53 18.57 19.43 0.60
N ASN A 54 18.95 18.41 1.35
CA ASN A 54 20.02 18.43 2.35
C ASN A 54 21.26 17.65 1.86
N GLU A 55 21.38 17.45 0.55
CA GLU A 55 22.49 16.74 -0.10
C GLU A 55 22.65 15.28 0.38
N LYS A 56 21.57 14.68 0.90
CA LYS A 56 21.56 13.30 1.34
C LYS A 56 21.13 12.39 0.19
N ASP A 57 21.84 11.26 0.03
CA ASP A 57 21.48 10.21 -0.92
C ASP A 57 20.06 9.68 -0.62
N THR A 58 19.18 9.78 -1.60
CA THR A 58 17.80 9.32 -1.50
C THR A 58 17.65 7.83 -1.77
N LEU A 59 18.69 7.13 -2.15
CA LEU A 59 18.71 5.74 -2.62
C LEU A 59 17.97 5.56 -3.96
N TRP A 60 17.71 6.66 -4.67
CA TRP A 60 17.20 6.68 -6.02
C TRP A 60 18.30 7.13 -6.98
N VAL A 61 18.33 6.54 -8.17
CA VAL A 61 19.22 6.96 -9.24
C VAL A 61 18.38 7.35 -10.45
N ARG A 62 18.67 8.49 -11.07
CA ARG A 62 18.09 8.90 -12.35
C ARG A 62 18.72 8.11 -13.45
N THR A 63 17.90 7.47 -14.28
CA THR A 63 18.35 6.60 -15.35
C THR A 63 18.39 7.31 -16.69
N TYR A 64 19.35 6.94 -17.55
CA TYR A 64 19.53 7.48 -18.89
C TYR A 64 19.55 6.33 -19.90
N TYR A 65 18.83 6.53 -21.00
CA TYR A 65 18.66 5.56 -22.07
C TYR A 65 19.29 6.10 -23.37
N SER A 66 19.50 5.23 -24.36
CA SER A 66 19.80 5.68 -25.72
C SER A 66 18.68 6.56 -26.25
N GLU A 67 18.97 7.42 -27.22
CA GLU A 67 17.93 8.29 -27.83
C GLU A 67 16.78 7.48 -28.44
N TYR A 68 17.10 6.33 -29.03
CA TYR A 68 16.12 5.44 -29.62
C TYR A 68 15.22 4.80 -28.55
N ASP A 69 15.80 4.17 -27.53
CA ASP A 69 15.01 3.58 -26.42
C ASP A 69 14.19 4.64 -25.71
N ARG A 70 14.75 5.83 -25.49
CA ARG A 70 14.07 6.91 -24.78
C ARG A 70 12.77 7.34 -25.47
N LYS A 71 12.76 7.45 -26.79
CA LYS A 71 11.55 7.80 -27.55
C LYS A 71 10.44 6.76 -27.40
N GLU A 72 10.77 5.48 -27.47
CA GLU A 72 9.83 4.39 -27.31
C GLU A 72 9.30 4.33 -25.85
N ILE A 73 10.20 4.43 -24.87
CA ILE A 73 9.87 4.42 -23.44
C ILE A 73 8.94 5.60 -23.10
N ASP A 74 9.27 6.82 -23.52
CA ASP A 74 8.47 8.01 -23.23
C ASP A 74 7.07 7.91 -23.82
N ALA A 75 6.93 7.44 -25.05
CA ALA A 75 5.62 7.24 -25.68
C ALA A 75 4.76 6.23 -24.91
N SER A 76 5.36 5.12 -24.48
CA SER A 76 4.70 4.08 -23.71
C SER A 76 4.31 4.55 -22.31
N LEU A 77 5.18 5.28 -21.60
CA LEU A 77 4.92 5.81 -20.26
C LEU A 77 3.83 6.88 -20.25
N LYS A 78 3.78 7.76 -21.27
CA LYS A 78 2.69 8.73 -21.44
C LYS A 78 1.34 8.03 -21.62
N LYS A 79 1.29 6.96 -22.42
CA LYS A 79 0.06 6.17 -22.60
C LYS A 79 -0.38 5.48 -21.30
N ILE A 80 0.55 4.92 -20.53
CA ILE A 80 0.27 4.35 -19.22
C ILE A 80 -0.33 5.41 -18.28
N TYR A 81 0.23 6.61 -18.27
CA TYR A 81 -0.30 7.71 -17.48
C TYR A 81 -1.77 8.02 -17.81
N THR A 82 -2.13 8.09 -19.12
CA THR A 82 -3.53 8.33 -19.50
C THR A 82 -4.47 7.22 -19.05
N ILE A 83 -4.03 5.97 -19.08
CA ILE A 83 -4.83 4.83 -18.59
C ILE A 83 -5.04 4.90 -17.07
N LEU A 84 -4.06 5.36 -16.30
CA LEU A 84 -4.16 5.49 -14.84
C LEU A 84 -5.06 6.66 -14.39
N HIS A 85 -5.04 7.77 -15.13
CA HIS A 85 -5.63 9.04 -14.67
C HIS A 85 -6.80 9.56 -15.52
N SER A 86 -6.96 9.04 -16.73
CA SER A 86 -8.05 9.44 -17.63
C SER A 86 -8.33 8.25 -18.55
N ASP A 87 -9.47 7.74 -18.66
CA ASP A 87 -9.99 6.61 -19.47
C ASP A 87 -9.16 6.15 -20.70
N GLY A 88 -7.85 6.45 -20.73
CA GLY A 88 -6.92 6.10 -21.82
C GLY A 88 -7.04 6.98 -23.06
N GLY A 89 -7.73 8.12 -22.97
CA GLY A 89 -7.88 9.08 -24.07
C GLY A 89 -6.54 9.62 -24.56
N ASN A 90 -6.42 9.81 -25.89
CA ASN A 90 -5.18 10.25 -26.53
C ASN A 90 -5.05 11.80 -26.56
N ASP A 91 -6.09 12.53 -26.23
CA ASP A 91 -6.17 13.98 -26.39
C ASP A 91 -5.16 14.74 -25.51
N THR A 92 -4.81 14.16 -24.38
CA THR A 92 -3.83 14.76 -23.45
C THR A 92 -2.37 14.37 -23.76
N LEU A 93 -2.13 13.32 -24.55
CA LEU A 93 -0.78 12.79 -24.84
C LEU A 93 0.21 13.85 -25.37
N PRO A 94 -0.18 14.78 -26.30
CA PRO A 94 0.75 15.79 -26.81
C PRO A 94 1.25 16.75 -25.73
N PHE A 95 0.50 16.92 -24.66
CA PHE A 95 0.80 17.85 -23.56
C PHE A 95 1.53 17.18 -22.38
N LEU A 96 1.86 15.90 -22.48
CA LEU A 96 2.60 15.19 -21.46
C LEU A 96 4.09 15.09 -21.81
N ASN A 97 4.93 15.25 -20.80
CA ASN A 97 6.36 15.03 -20.89
C ASN A 97 6.84 14.07 -19.79
N VAL A 98 7.74 13.13 -20.13
CA VAL A 98 8.42 12.27 -19.16
C VAL A 98 9.68 13.01 -18.68
N ASP A 99 9.55 13.70 -17.55
CA ASP A 99 10.65 14.53 -17.02
C ASP A 99 11.76 13.67 -16.39
N ALA A 100 11.41 12.56 -15.78
CA ALA A 100 12.38 11.70 -15.09
C ALA A 100 11.91 10.24 -14.99
N ILE A 101 12.88 9.35 -15.06
CA ILE A 101 12.75 7.93 -14.74
C ILE A 101 13.80 7.63 -13.69
N ASP A 102 13.38 7.42 -12.44
CA ASP A 102 14.27 7.18 -11.32
C ASP A 102 14.13 5.71 -10.88
N TYR A 103 15.24 5.02 -10.67
CA TYR A 103 15.29 3.63 -10.21
C TYR A 103 15.69 3.58 -8.73
N CYS A 104 14.95 2.83 -7.94
CA CYS A 104 15.27 2.62 -6.53
C CYS A 104 16.32 1.51 -6.38
N THR A 105 17.48 1.84 -5.84
CA THR A 105 18.56 0.88 -5.60
C THR A 105 18.36 0.04 -4.34
N PHE A 106 17.38 0.42 -3.51
CA PHE A 106 17.11 -0.16 -2.21
C PHE A 106 15.72 -0.85 -2.17
N GLY A 107 15.56 -1.79 -1.25
CA GLY A 107 14.30 -2.51 -1.02
C GLY A 107 14.11 -3.76 -1.88
N ASN A 108 12.98 -4.44 -1.67
CA ASN A 108 12.68 -5.71 -2.35
C ASN A 108 12.20 -5.52 -3.78
N SER A 109 11.29 -4.58 -3.99
CA SER A 109 10.62 -4.38 -5.27
C SER A 109 11.40 -3.54 -6.27
N LYS A 110 12.44 -2.82 -5.83
CA LYS A 110 13.30 -1.95 -6.65
C LYS A 110 12.50 -1.20 -7.74
N PRO A 111 11.53 -0.37 -7.37
CA PRO A 111 10.62 0.25 -8.31
C PRO A 111 11.33 1.27 -9.20
N PHE A 112 10.77 1.49 -10.39
CA PHE A 112 10.97 2.72 -11.13
C PHE A 112 9.90 3.74 -10.69
N ARG A 113 10.32 4.99 -10.47
CA ARG A 113 9.43 6.13 -10.25
C ARG A 113 9.47 6.99 -11.49
N ILE A 114 8.32 7.16 -12.11
CA ILE A 114 8.16 7.90 -13.35
C ILE A 114 7.56 9.27 -13.03
N LYS A 115 8.21 10.35 -13.43
CA LYS A 115 7.71 11.72 -13.32
C LYS A 115 7.11 12.17 -14.64
N ILE A 116 5.81 12.39 -14.67
CA ILE A 116 5.10 12.95 -15.83
C ILE A 116 4.73 14.40 -15.52
N ARG A 117 5.03 15.31 -16.43
CA ARG A 117 4.64 16.72 -16.38
C ARG A 117 3.63 17.03 -17.47
N ASN A 118 2.58 17.74 -17.11
CA ASN A 118 1.68 18.35 -18.06
C ASN A 118 2.24 19.74 -18.42
N ILE A 119 2.64 19.94 -19.68
CA ILE A 119 3.29 21.17 -20.15
C ILE A 119 2.35 22.37 -20.24
N LEU A 120 1.01 22.17 -20.18
CA LEU A 120 0.04 23.28 -20.23
C LEU A 120 -0.05 24.04 -18.91
N ASN A 121 0.17 23.36 -17.78
CA ASN A 121 -0.02 23.93 -16.45
C ASN A 121 1.14 23.66 -15.48
N ASP A 122 2.24 23.09 -15.98
CA ASP A 122 3.43 22.68 -15.23
C ASP A 122 3.17 21.74 -14.04
N ASN A 123 1.97 21.19 -13.92
CA ASN A 123 1.68 20.19 -12.90
C ASN A 123 2.37 18.87 -13.23
N TYR A 124 2.90 18.22 -12.22
CA TYR A 124 3.52 16.92 -12.38
C TYR A 124 2.94 15.89 -11.42
N THR A 125 2.95 14.66 -11.87
CA THR A 125 2.48 13.50 -11.13
C THR A 125 3.50 12.38 -11.24
N TYR A 126 3.49 11.48 -10.27
CA TYR A 126 4.32 10.28 -10.29
C TYR A 126 3.46 9.04 -10.43
N PHE A 127 4.04 8.00 -10.99
CA PHE A 127 3.59 6.61 -10.82
C PHE A 127 4.80 5.68 -10.72
N TYR A 128 4.55 4.46 -10.27
CA TYR A 128 5.61 3.48 -10.06
C TYR A 128 5.43 2.29 -10.99
N VAL A 129 6.53 1.82 -11.56
CA VAL A 129 6.60 0.57 -12.32
C VAL A 129 7.42 -0.43 -11.51
N LYS A 130 6.85 -1.60 -11.25
CA LYS A 130 7.41 -2.65 -10.40
C LYS A 130 7.28 -4.01 -11.08
N LYS A 131 8.07 -4.97 -10.62
CA LYS A 131 7.80 -6.37 -10.94
C LYS A 131 6.52 -6.81 -10.23
N ALA A 132 5.63 -7.50 -10.96
CA ALA A 132 4.38 -8.00 -10.39
C ALA A 132 4.66 -9.03 -9.29
N ASP A 133 3.92 -8.90 -8.18
CA ASP A 133 3.98 -9.80 -7.03
C ASP A 133 2.54 -10.01 -6.54
N ALA A 134 2.07 -11.25 -6.50
CA ALA A 134 0.71 -11.58 -6.15
C ALA A 134 0.31 -11.07 -4.75
N SER A 135 1.20 -11.21 -3.75
CA SER A 135 0.96 -10.69 -2.39
C SER A 135 0.68 -9.18 -2.40
N ARG A 136 1.50 -8.39 -3.14
CA ARG A 136 1.29 -6.94 -3.30
C ARG A 136 -0.03 -6.63 -4.00
N ILE A 137 -0.36 -7.35 -5.06
CA ILE A 137 -1.60 -7.16 -5.83
C ILE A 137 -2.82 -7.43 -4.95
N TYR A 138 -2.81 -8.50 -4.16
CA TYR A 138 -3.84 -8.76 -3.16
C TYR A 138 -3.98 -7.61 -2.16
N GLY A 139 -2.85 -7.05 -1.71
CA GLY A 139 -2.84 -5.90 -0.81
C GLY A 139 -3.50 -4.65 -1.40
N LEU A 140 -3.20 -4.33 -2.66
CA LEU A 140 -3.80 -3.22 -3.40
C LEU A 140 -5.31 -3.39 -3.59
N GLU A 141 -5.75 -4.60 -3.95
CA GLU A 141 -7.19 -4.89 -4.08
C GLU A 141 -7.91 -4.89 -2.74
N LEU A 142 -7.32 -5.43 -1.69
CA LEU A 142 -7.89 -5.36 -0.34
C LEU A 142 -7.98 -3.91 0.17
N GLU A 143 -6.98 -3.06 -0.14
CA GLU A 143 -7.08 -1.62 0.14
C GLU A 143 -8.27 -1.01 -0.59
N HIS A 144 -8.41 -1.25 -1.88
CA HIS A 144 -9.52 -0.74 -2.69
C HIS A 144 -10.89 -1.20 -2.19
N ILE A 145 -11.02 -2.46 -1.78
CA ILE A 145 -12.30 -3.04 -1.34
C ILE A 145 -12.65 -2.60 0.10
N LEU A 146 -11.69 -2.63 1.02
CA LEU A 146 -11.94 -2.52 2.46
C LEU A 146 -11.69 -1.13 3.04
N SER A 147 -10.86 -0.29 2.40
CA SER A 147 -10.57 1.07 2.89
C SER A 147 -11.46 2.12 2.20
N PRO A 148 -11.56 3.33 2.76
CA PRO A 148 -12.27 4.43 2.10
C PRO A 148 -11.52 5.00 0.89
N HIS A 149 -10.36 4.45 0.55
CA HIS A 149 -9.48 4.99 -0.48
C HIS A 149 -9.55 4.14 -1.74
N ASN A 150 -9.76 4.76 -2.88
CA ASN A 150 -9.59 4.10 -4.16
C ASN A 150 -8.08 3.89 -4.43
N MET A 151 -7.76 2.77 -5.05
CA MET A 151 -6.41 2.46 -5.52
C MET A 151 -6.44 2.28 -7.03
N ASN A 152 -5.63 3.07 -7.74
CA ASN A 152 -5.43 2.91 -9.17
C ASN A 152 -4.12 2.18 -9.40
N PHE A 153 -4.22 1.02 -10.03
CA PHE A 153 -3.08 0.23 -10.43
C PHE A 153 -3.45 -0.65 -11.63
N LEU A 154 -2.45 -1.05 -12.37
CA LEU A 154 -2.57 -1.91 -13.54
C LEU A 154 -1.58 -3.07 -13.41
N VAL A 155 -1.99 -4.23 -13.88
CA VAL A 155 -1.12 -5.40 -13.98
C VAL A 155 -1.18 -5.92 -15.41
N TYR A 156 -0.04 -6.19 -15.99
CA TYR A 156 0.03 -6.89 -17.27
C TYR A 156 1.28 -7.77 -17.31
N LYS A 157 1.08 -9.07 -17.47
CA LYS A 157 2.15 -10.07 -17.35
C LYS A 157 2.88 -9.93 -16.01
N ASP A 158 4.18 -9.72 -16.04
CA ASP A 158 5.05 -9.59 -14.87
C ASP A 158 5.28 -8.13 -14.41
N THR A 159 4.50 -7.20 -14.93
CA THR A 159 4.63 -5.77 -14.64
C THR A 159 3.41 -5.25 -13.88
N LEU A 160 3.68 -4.59 -12.75
CA LEU A 160 2.71 -3.87 -11.94
C LEU A 160 2.99 -2.37 -12.02
N ILE A 161 1.95 -1.59 -12.26
CA ILE A 161 2.00 -0.13 -12.27
C ILE A 161 1.08 0.38 -11.18
N GLU A 162 1.59 1.24 -10.31
CA GLU A 162 0.86 1.81 -9.18
C GLU A 162 0.84 3.34 -9.26
N GLU A 163 -0.29 3.95 -8.97
CA GLU A 163 -0.36 5.40 -8.79
C GLU A 163 0.49 5.87 -7.60
N HIS A 164 0.96 7.09 -7.67
CA HIS A 164 1.59 7.74 -6.53
C HIS A 164 0.54 8.28 -5.56
N ILE A 165 0.64 7.90 -4.30
CA ILE A 165 -0.19 8.44 -3.23
C ILE A 165 0.54 9.65 -2.63
N SER A 166 0.09 10.85 -2.98
CA SER A 166 0.68 12.08 -2.45
C SER A 166 0.37 12.24 -0.97
N GLY A 167 1.38 12.62 -0.20
CA GLY A 167 1.28 12.83 1.24
C GLY A 167 2.67 13.02 1.87
N ILE A 168 2.71 13.33 3.14
CA ILE A 168 3.94 13.46 3.90
C ILE A 168 4.32 12.05 4.41
N PRO A 169 5.53 11.53 4.09
CA PRO A 169 6.00 10.26 4.66
C PRO A 169 5.86 10.26 6.18
N GLY A 170 5.40 9.15 6.75
CA GLY A 170 5.08 9.11 8.18
C GLY A 170 6.28 9.35 9.08
N ASP A 171 7.50 8.97 8.68
CA ASP A 171 8.74 9.24 9.42
C ASP A 171 9.09 10.74 9.41
N ASP A 172 8.96 11.41 8.28
CA ASP A 172 9.13 12.87 8.17
C ASP A 172 8.04 13.59 8.97
N PHE A 173 6.79 13.13 8.86
CA PHE A 173 5.69 13.71 9.62
C PHE A 173 5.90 13.61 11.13
N ILE A 174 6.28 12.44 11.63
CA ILE A 174 6.54 12.19 13.06
C ILE A 174 7.70 13.05 13.57
N LYS A 175 8.71 13.28 12.73
CA LYS A 175 9.92 14.03 13.12
C LYS A 175 9.70 15.54 13.05
N GLU A 176 9.06 16.04 11.98
CA GLU A 176 9.09 17.48 11.63
C GLU A 176 7.75 18.19 11.84
N PHE A 177 6.63 17.50 11.66
CA PHE A 177 5.29 18.08 11.70
C PHE A 177 4.55 17.80 13.02
N LEU A 178 4.56 16.55 13.48
CA LEU A 178 3.85 16.15 14.70
C LEU A 178 4.19 16.99 15.94
N PRO A 179 5.44 17.43 16.19
CA PRO A 179 5.75 18.30 17.30
C PRO A 179 5.09 19.68 17.22
N LYS A 180 4.79 20.16 16.02
CA LYS A 180 4.21 21.47 15.74
C LYS A 180 2.67 21.46 15.72
N CYS A 181 2.06 20.28 15.68
CA CYS A 181 0.61 20.13 15.69
C CYS A 181 -0.02 20.64 16.99
N THR A 182 -1.17 21.27 16.88
CA THR A 182 -2.02 21.65 18.01
C THR A 182 -2.56 20.42 18.73
N GLU A 183 -3.09 20.61 19.94
CA GLU A 183 -3.65 19.50 20.72
C GLU A 183 -4.90 18.88 20.05
N SER A 184 -5.69 19.70 19.34
CA SER A 184 -6.83 19.24 18.54
C SER A 184 -6.37 18.37 17.36
N GLU A 185 -5.36 18.81 16.62
CA GLU A 185 -4.78 18.05 15.50
C GLU A 185 -4.18 16.72 15.98
N LYS A 186 -3.43 16.73 17.10
CA LYS A 186 -2.91 15.50 17.72
C LYS A 186 -4.01 14.51 18.07
N SER A 187 -5.16 15.00 18.54
CA SER A 187 -6.31 14.13 18.83
C SER A 187 -6.93 13.53 17.58
N GLN A 188 -7.01 14.29 16.49
CA GLN A 188 -7.46 13.76 15.18
C GLN A 188 -6.48 12.75 14.61
N ILE A 189 -5.18 13.03 14.64
CA ILE A 189 -4.13 12.13 14.21
C ILE A 189 -4.17 10.83 15.02
N ALA A 190 -4.36 10.91 16.33
CA ALA A 190 -4.48 9.76 17.20
C ALA A 190 -5.66 8.86 16.81
N LYS A 191 -6.85 9.44 16.59
CA LYS A 191 -8.04 8.75 16.10
C LYS A 191 -7.76 8.04 14.77
N GLU A 192 -7.20 8.76 13.79
CA GLU A 192 -6.93 8.20 12.47
C GLU A 192 -5.85 7.11 12.51
N PHE A 193 -4.82 7.26 13.36
CA PHE A 193 -3.81 6.23 13.56
C PHE A 193 -4.37 4.94 14.16
N VAL A 194 -5.29 5.02 15.11
CA VAL A 194 -6.00 3.85 15.65
C VAL A 194 -6.80 3.14 14.56
N LYS A 195 -7.54 3.89 13.74
CA LYS A 195 -8.30 3.35 12.59
C LYS A 195 -7.39 2.70 11.57
N PHE A 196 -6.31 3.37 11.18
CA PHE A 196 -5.32 2.84 10.24
C PHE A 196 -4.66 1.55 10.77
N LYS A 197 -4.26 1.53 12.04
CA LYS A 197 -3.71 0.35 12.70
C LYS A 197 -4.68 -0.83 12.65
N GLU A 198 -5.95 -0.60 12.96
CA GLU A 198 -6.97 -1.64 12.96
C GLU A 198 -7.23 -2.16 11.53
N ARG A 199 -7.28 -1.28 10.55
CA ARG A 199 -7.42 -1.61 9.14
C ARG A 199 -6.27 -2.52 8.64
N CYS A 200 -5.03 -2.22 9.02
CA CYS A 200 -3.87 -3.04 8.68
C CYS A 200 -3.93 -4.41 9.35
N LEU A 201 -4.31 -4.48 10.63
CA LEU A 201 -4.42 -5.73 11.37
C LEU A 201 -5.49 -6.67 10.79
N VAL A 202 -6.69 -6.15 10.52
CA VAL A 202 -7.83 -6.92 10.01
C VAL A 202 -7.52 -7.53 8.64
N ARG A 203 -6.88 -6.79 7.76
CA ARG A 203 -6.55 -7.28 6.42
C ARG A 203 -5.19 -7.97 6.30
N LEU A 204 -4.47 -8.13 7.40
CA LEU A 204 -3.13 -8.72 7.45
C LEU A 204 -2.11 -7.98 6.55
N LEU A 205 -2.12 -6.65 6.57
CA LEU A 205 -1.08 -5.83 5.95
C LEU A 205 0.05 -5.60 6.96
N GLY A 206 1.18 -6.23 6.72
CA GLY A 206 2.34 -6.20 7.62
C GLY A 206 3.35 -5.11 7.30
N ASP A 207 4.29 -4.92 8.23
CA ASP A 207 5.47 -4.06 8.12
C ASP A 207 5.16 -2.57 7.85
N MET A 208 4.02 -2.07 8.37
CA MET A 208 3.61 -0.67 8.26
C MET A 208 4.45 0.21 9.20
N ARG A 209 5.76 0.30 8.91
CA ARG A 209 6.68 1.23 9.53
C ARG A 209 6.38 2.65 9.07
N SER A 210 6.87 3.66 9.79
CA SER A 210 6.53 5.06 9.50
C SER A 210 6.85 5.51 8.05
N TYR A 211 7.80 4.91 7.39
CA TYR A 211 8.12 5.21 5.99
C TYR A 211 7.32 4.38 4.95
N ASN A 212 6.45 3.47 5.39
CA ASN A 212 5.58 2.65 4.53
C ASN A 212 4.13 3.16 4.48
N TYR A 213 3.87 4.33 5.06
CA TYR A 213 2.60 5.04 4.92
C TYR A 213 2.84 6.55 4.81
N VAL A 214 1.84 7.26 4.31
CA VAL A 214 1.83 8.72 4.22
C VAL A 214 0.70 9.30 5.06
N ILE A 215 0.91 10.52 5.57
CA ILE A 215 -0.09 11.32 6.26
C ILE A 215 -0.47 12.47 5.33
N ILE A 216 -1.78 12.58 5.05
CA ILE A 216 -2.35 13.53 4.11
C ILE A 216 -3.16 14.55 4.90
N PRO A 217 -2.63 15.77 5.13
CA PRO A 217 -3.43 16.86 5.65
C PRO A 217 -4.39 17.37 4.57
N THR A 218 -5.66 17.50 4.91
CA THR A 218 -6.69 18.07 4.03
C THR A 218 -7.35 19.23 4.76
N HIS A 219 -7.32 20.41 4.14
CA HIS A 219 -8.00 21.58 4.68
C HIS A 219 -9.52 21.45 4.46
N ASP A 220 -10.28 21.54 5.53
CA ASP A 220 -11.74 21.55 5.55
C ASP A 220 -12.22 22.75 6.37
N PHE A 221 -12.51 23.87 5.66
CA PHE A 221 -12.82 25.16 6.27
C PHE A 221 -11.78 25.57 7.34
N ASP A 222 -12.18 25.57 8.61
CA ASP A 222 -11.34 26.00 9.74
C ASP A 222 -10.52 24.86 10.36
N LYS A 223 -10.56 23.64 9.79
CA LYS A 223 -9.92 22.45 10.37
C LYS A 223 -9.01 21.74 9.36
N ILE A 224 -7.96 21.15 9.88
CA ILE A 224 -7.13 20.22 9.10
C ILE A 224 -7.54 18.80 9.48
N ILE A 225 -7.99 18.03 8.49
CA ILE A 225 -8.30 16.61 8.63
C ILE A 225 -7.09 15.82 8.14
N TYR A 226 -6.64 14.90 8.98
CA TYR A 226 -5.52 14.03 8.66
C TYR A 226 -6.01 12.65 8.24
N LYS A 227 -5.52 12.14 7.10
CA LYS A 227 -5.77 10.78 6.63
C LYS A 227 -4.46 10.02 6.57
N ILE A 228 -4.46 8.75 6.94
CA ILE A 228 -3.28 7.88 6.85
C ILE A 228 -3.53 6.81 5.81
N ARG A 229 -2.62 6.70 4.82
CA ARG A 229 -2.69 5.73 3.73
C ARG A 229 -1.40 4.91 3.64
N ALA A 230 -1.54 3.60 3.51
CA ALA A 230 -0.43 2.71 3.17
C ALA A 230 0.08 3.00 1.76
N ILE A 231 1.40 2.92 1.57
CA ILE A 231 2.06 3.05 0.26
C ILE A 231 2.93 1.84 -0.09
N ASP A 232 3.09 0.91 0.85
CA ASP A 232 3.79 -0.34 0.62
C ASP A 232 2.91 -1.54 0.99
N PHE A 233 2.74 -2.45 0.04
CA PHE A 233 1.90 -3.64 0.16
C PHE A 233 2.71 -4.94 0.07
N ASP A 234 4.04 -4.88 0.13
CA ASP A 234 4.91 -6.05 -0.03
C ASP A 234 4.64 -7.17 0.99
N LYS A 235 4.23 -6.82 2.19
CA LYS A 235 4.02 -7.77 3.29
C LYS A 235 2.54 -8.10 3.52
N GLN A 236 1.73 -8.04 2.46
CA GLN A 236 0.34 -8.46 2.55
C GLN A 236 0.25 -9.97 2.77
N SER A 237 -0.39 -10.40 3.87
CA SER A 237 -0.67 -11.81 4.20
C SER A 237 0.54 -12.75 4.07
N PHE A 238 1.73 -12.29 4.44
CA PHE A 238 2.96 -13.07 4.28
C PHE A 238 3.55 -13.57 5.60
N GLU A 239 3.59 -12.70 6.63
CA GLU A 239 4.32 -12.97 7.87
C GLU A 239 3.53 -13.91 8.82
N GLY A 240 4.26 -14.73 9.56
CA GLY A 240 3.65 -15.61 10.56
C GLY A 240 3.47 -14.96 11.92
N ASN A 241 4.16 -13.88 12.21
CA ASN A 241 4.09 -13.19 13.49
C ASN A 241 3.04 -12.09 13.48
N LEU A 242 1.98 -12.24 14.28
CA LEU A 242 0.89 -11.27 14.40
C LEU A 242 1.36 -9.85 14.75
N LYS A 243 2.48 -9.72 15.48
CA LYS A 243 3.04 -8.41 15.83
C LYS A 243 3.45 -7.58 14.61
N VAL A 244 3.80 -8.21 13.47
CA VAL A 244 4.19 -7.51 12.24
C VAL A 244 3.01 -6.76 11.62
N TYR A 245 1.78 -7.25 11.85
CA TYR A 245 0.53 -6.62 11.39
C TYR A 245 0.00 -5.55 12.35
N ASN A 246 0.65 -5.36 13.49
CA ASN A 246 0.24 -4.40 14.49
C ASN A 246 1.30 -3.31 14.66
N LEU A 247 1.00 -2.13 14.12
CA LEU A 247 1.91 -0.99 14.01
C LEU A 247 2.55 -0.54 15.34
N GLN A 248 1.89 -0.79 16.46
CA GLN A 248 2.40 -0.40 17.78
C GLN A 248 3.68 -1.13 18.20
N PHE A 249 3.99 -2.28 17.58
CA PHE A 249 5.21 -3.04 17.88
C PHE A 249 6.38 -2.69 16.96
N LEU A 250 6.16 -1.81 15.98
CA LEU A 250 7.20 -1.36 15.06
C LEU A 250 7.87 -0.10 15.65
N LYS A 251 9.16 -0.18 15.89
CA LYS A 251 9.93 0.87 16.62
C LYS A 251 9.84 2.26 15.97
N GLU A 252 9.74 2.31 14.66
CA GLU A 252 9.63 3.55 13.89
C GLU A 252 8.35 4.32 14.23
N ASN A 253 7.32 3.64 14.74
CA ASN A 253 6.04 4.24 15.13
C ASN A 253 5.97 4.65 16.61
N PHE A 254 6.97 4.38 17.44
CA PHE A 254 6.85 4.55 18.90
C PHE A 254 6.46 5.97 19.31
N LYS A 255 6.94 7.01 18.63
CA LYS A 255 6.58 8.40 18.96
C LYS A 255 5.10 8.70 18.72
N ILE A 256 4.53 8.21 17.60
CA ILE A 256 3.11 8.40 17.33
C ILE A 256 2.25 7.51 18.23
N VAL A 257 2.70 6.29 18.54
CA VAL A 257 2.04 5.39 19.49
C VAL A 257 2.00 5.99 20.90
N ASP A 258 3.10 6.56 21.38
CA ASP A 258 3.16 7.25 22.66
C ASP A 258 2.22 8.45 22.70
N MET A 259 2.15 9.25 21.65
CA MET A 259 1.18 10.33 21.52
C MET A 259 -0.26 9.81 21.57
N VAL A 260 -0.59 8.71 20.85
CA VAL A 260 -1.92 8.08 20.88
C VAL A 260 -2.30 7.66 22.31
N ASN A 261 -1.38 6.99 23.02
CA ASN A 261 -1.62 6.52 24.39
C ASN A 261 -1.85 7.66 25.41
N ARG A 262 -1.26 8.83 25.15
CA ARG A 262 -1.49 10.04 25.98
C ARG A 262 -2.80 10.75 25.63
N LYS A 263 -3.28 10.64 24.38
CA LYS A 263 -4.45 11.36 23.89
C LYS A 263 -5.77 10.59 24.03
N LEU A 264 -5.72 9.28 23.99
CA LEU A 264 -6.90 8.42 23.97
C LEU A 264 -6.88 7.45 25.14
N ASP A 265 -7.99 7.37 25.83
CA ASP A 265 -8.24 6.30 26.80
C ASP A 265 -8.60 4.98 26.09
N ASN A 266 -8.73 3.91 26.87
CA ASN A 266 -9.07 2.59 26.35
C ASN A 266 -10.46 2.55 25.70
N ASN A 267 -11.43 3.31 26.23
CA ASN A 267 -12.80 3.33 25.71
C ASN A 267 -12.84 3.98 24.34
N SER A 268 -12.24 5.17 24.20
CA SER A 268 -12.13 5.88 22.92
C SER A 268 -11.36 5.05 21.89
N THR A 269 -10.24 4.42 22.30
CA THR A 269 -9.45 3.54 21.42
C THR A 269 -10.29 2.35 20.93
N ASN A 270 -11.07 1.72 21.81
CA ASN A 270 -11.94 0.60 21.43
C ASN A 270 -13.09 1.06 20.53
N GLN A 271 -13.68 2.22 20.79
CA GLN A 271 -14.70 2.79 19.93
C GLN A 271 -14.18 2.99 18.49
N TYR A 272 -13.01 3.60 18.31
CA TYR A 272 -12.44 3.82 16.98
C TYR A 272 -12.09 2.52 16.23
N LYS A 273 -11.66 1.49 16.95
CA LYS A 273 -11.50 0.14 16.36
C LYS A 273 -12.84 -0.44 15.90
N LEU A 274 -13.89 -0.32 16.73
CA LEU A 274 -15.24 -0.78 16.39
C LEU A 274 -15.78 -0.03 15.16
N GLU A 275 -15.63 1.28 15.10
CA GLU A 275 -16.01 2.09 13.95
C GLU A 275 -15.32 1.61 12.67
N GLU A 276 -14.01 1.36 12.73
CA GLU A 276 -13.26 0.91 11.55
C GLU A 276 -13.68 -0.50 11.09
N ARG A 277 -13.85 -1.44 12.02
CA ARG A 277 -14.36 -2.79 11.70
C ARG A 277 -15.74 -2.74 11.09
N SER A 278 -16.64 -1.92 11.63
CA SER A 278 -17.99 -1.73 11.09
C SER A 278 -17.96 -1.13 9.70
N PHE A 279 -17.06 -0.18 9.46
CA PHE A 279 -16.87 0.41 8.15
C PHE A 279 -16.39 -0.64 7.13
N MET A 280 -15.39 -1.45 7.48
CA MET A 280 -14.91 -2.54 6.64
C MET A 280 -16.01 -3.58 6.36
N ALA A 281 -16.80 -3.94 7.37
CA ALA A 281 -17.95 -4.86 7.21
C ALA A 281 -18.98 -4.33 6.19
N LYS A 282 -19.34 -3.05 6.28
CA LYS A 282 -20.27 -2.40 5.34
C LYS A 282 -19.71 -2.38 3.92
N ARG A 283 -18.42 -2.12 3.75
CA ARG A 283 -17.79 -2.15 2.41
C ARG A 283 -17.79 -3.55 1.80
N MET A 284 -17.54 -4.59 2.59
CA MET A 284 -17.68 -5.98 2.11
C MET A 284 -19.10 -6.30 1.64
N ILE A 285 -20.11 -5.78 2.34
CA ILE A 285 -21.52 -5.94 1.96
C ILE A 285 -21.84 -5.16 0.68
N SER A 286 -21.25 -4.00 0.48
CA SER A 286 -21.45 -3.17 -0.72
C SER A 286 -20.82 -3.77 -1.98
N SER A 287 -19.76 -4.56 -1.85
CA SER A 287 -19.05 -5.18 -2.99
C SER A 287 -18.84 -6.69 -2.80
N PRO A 288 -19.90 -7.48 -2.56
CA PRO A 288 -19.77 -8.86 -2.08
C PRO A 288 -19.11 -9.76 -3.12
N ARG A 289 -19.45 -9.60 -4.41
CA ARG A 289 -18.88 -10.43 -5.50
C ARG A 289 -17.39 -10.19 -5.70
N ARG A 290 -16.95 -8.93 -5.61
CA ARG A 290 -15.54 -8.59 -5.76
C ARG A 290 -14.72 -9.12 -4.58
N ALA A 291 -15.21 -8.92 -3.36
CA ALA A 291 -14.56 -9.42 -2.15
C ALA A 291 -14.47 -10.95 -2.14
N SER A 292 -15.57 -11.68 -2.42
CA SER A 292 -15.54 -13.15 -2.42
C SER A 292 -14.65 -13.71 -3.52
N SER A 293 -14.67 -13.12 -4.74
CA SER A 293 -13.79 -13.57 -5.82
C SER A 293 -12.30 -13.35 -5.48
N LEU A 294 -11.95 -12.25 -4.81
CA LEU A 294 -10.56 -12.01 -4.39
C LEU A 294 -10.11 -13.02 -3.33
N ILE A 295 -10.95 -13.29 -2.34
CA ILE A 295 -10.66 -14.28 -1.30
C ILE A 295 -10.49 -15.67 -1.92
N GLU A 296 -11.33 -16.04 -2.88
CA GLU A 296 -11.20 -17.32 -3.59
C GLU A 296 -9.86 -17.43 -4.33
N CYS A 297 -9.39 -16.35 -4.99
CA CYS A 297 -8.04 -16.33 -5.56
C CYS A 297 -6.97 -16.58 -4.49
N MET A 298 -7.07 -15.88 -3.34
CA MET A 298 -6.08 -16.01 -2.26
C MET A 298 -6.07 -17.40 -1.61
N LYS A 299 -7.21 -18.09 -1.55
CA LYS A 299 -7.33 -19.47 -1.03
C LYS A 299 -6.68 -20.49 -1.95
N ASN A 300 -6.61 -20.20 -3.24
CA ASN A 300 -5.98 -21.04 -4.24
C ASN A 300 -4.55 -20.59 -4.61
N ASP A 301 -3.95 -19.76 -3.76
CA ASP A 301 -2.60 -19.23 -3.98
C ASP A 301 -1.68 -19.46 -2.77
N SER A 302 -0.39 -19.66 -3.05
CA SER A 302 0.66 -19.89 -2.04
C SER A 302 1.51 -18.63 -1.89
N ILE A 303 1.03 -17.64 -1.13
CA ILE A 303 1.70 -16.35 -0.89
C ILE A 303 2.47 -16.28 0.43
N SER A 304 2.65 -17.40 1.11
CA SER A 304 3.42 -17.50 2.36
C SER A 304 3.96 -18.92 2.57
N PHE A 305 4.81 -19.08 3.56
CA PHE A 305 5.37 -20.37 3.95
C PHE A 305 4.50 -21.07 5.01
N ASP A 306 4.46 -22.40 5.01
CA ASP A 306 3.68 -23.20 5.96
C ASP A 306 3.99 -22.87 7.41
N ASN A 307 5.26 -22.65 7.77
CA ASN A 307 5.65 -22.25 9.12
C ASN A 307 5.02 -20.92 9.54
N ASN A 308 4.89 -19.96 8.62
CA ASN A 308 4.23 -18.69 8.88
C ASN A 308 2.74 -18.88 9.11
N ILE A 309 2.09 -19.71 8.28
CA ILE A 309 0.66 -20.05 8.40
C ILE A 309 0.38 -20.66 9.76
N GLN A 310 1.14 -21.70 10.16
CA GLN A 310 0.96 -22.38 11.45
C GLN A 310 1.20 -21.45 12.65
N LEU A 311 2.21 -20.58 12.58
CA LEU A 311 2.49 -19.63 13.64
C LEU A 311 1.36 -18.59 13.77
N LEU A 312 0.90 -18.05 12.66
CA LEU A 312 -0.16 -17.03 12.64
C LEU A 312 -1.49 -17.60 13.15
N LYS A 313 -1.86 -18.81 12.74
CA LYS A 313 -3.05 -19.53 13.24
C LYS A 313 -3.04 -19.61 14.78
N LYS A 314 -1.94 -20.10 15.37
CA LYS A 314 -1.79 -20.22 16.83
C LYS A 314 -1.96 -18.87 17.54
N GLN A 315 -1.37 -17.82 16.99
CA GLN A 315 -1.45 -16.49 17.57
C GLN A 315 -2.84 -15.87 17.44
N LEU A 316 -3.53 -16.08 16.29
CA LEU A 316 -4.89 -15.59 16.07
C LEU A 316 -5.91 -16.30 16.96
N ILE A 317 -5.81 -17.62 17.15
CA ILE A 317 -6.66 -18.36 18.11
C ILE A 317 -6.55 -17.74 19.50
N LYS A 318 -5.32 -17.46 19.96
CA LYS A 318 -5.10 -16.82 21.26
C LYS A 318 -5.62 -15.38 21.31
N TYR A 319 -5.52 -14.62 20.22
CA TYR A 319 -5.87 -13.20 20.15
C TYR A 319 -7.37 -12.98 20.00
N VAL A 320 -8.03 -13.74 19.13
CA VAL A 320 -9.46 -13.58 18.79
C VAL A 320 -10.35 -14.49 19.65
N GLY A 321 -9.83 -15.65 20.10
CA GLY A 321 -10.60 -16.65 20.82
C GLY A 321 -11.43 -17.57 19.91
N ASP A 322 -11.27 -17.51 18.57
CA ASP A 322 -12.04 -18.31 17.62
C ASP A 322 -11.22 -19.54 17.18
N VAL A 323 -11.76 -20.73 17.44
CA VAL A 323 -11.12 -22.01 17.10
C VAL A 323 -11.14 -22.33 15.62
N LYS A 324 -11.96 -21.64 14.80
CA LYS A 324 -12.06 -21.82 13.35
C LYS A 324 -10.72 -21.63 12.63
N PHE A 325 -9.83 -20.82 13.18
CA PHE A 325 -8.48 -20.67 12.63
C PHE A 325 -7.69 -22.00 12.57
N LYS A 326 -8.08 -23.03 13.33
CA LYS A 326 -7.44 -24.36 13.25
C LYS A 326 -7.63 -25.01 11.87
N GLU A 327 -8.75 -24.75 11.23
CA GLU A 327 -9.14 -25.36 9.94
C GLU A 327 -8.44 -24.69 8.73
N CYS A 328 -7.92 -23.47 8.89
CA CYS A 328 -7.26 -22.74 7.83
C CYS A 328 -6.02 -23.48 7.30
N GLN A 329 -5.88 -23.59 5.98
CA GLN A 329 -4.75 -24.26 5.33
C GLN A 329 -3.73 -23.28 4.74
N ASN A 330 -4.18 -22.07 4.40
CA ASN A 330 -3.37 -21.04 3.75
C ASN A 330 -3.73 -19.64 4.27
N MET A 331 -3.06 -18.61 3.75
CA MET A 331 -3.31 -17.23 4.16
C MET A 331 -4.66 -16.69 3.70
N GLY A 332 -5.20 -17.19 2.58
CA GLY A 332 -6.55 -16.86 2.11
C GLY A 332 -7.63 -17.33 3.09
N ASP A 333 -7.52 -18.57 3.59
CA ASP A 333 -8.45 -19.10 4.61
C ASP A 333 -8.38 -18.29 5.92
N ILE A 334 -7.18 -17.91 6.35
CA ILE A 334 -7.00 -17.08 7.54
C ILE A 334 -7.67 -15.73 7.36
N LEU A 335 -7.43 -15.08 6.22
CA LEU A 335 -8.04 -13.77 5.93
C LEU A 335 -9.55 -13.88 5.80
N GLU A 336 -10.09 -14.90 5.13
CA GLU A 336 -11.53 -15.17 5.06
C GLU A 336 -12.13 -15.28 6.46
N THR A 337 -11.51 -16.08 7.34
CA THR A 337 -11.97 -16.27 8.72
C THR A 337 -12.02 -14.96 9.50
N ILE A 338 -10.99 -14.09 9.34
CA ILE A 338 -10.98 -12.74 9.96
C ILE A 338 -12.12 -11.90 9.41
N LEU A 339 -12.29 -11.85 8.08
CA LEU A 339 -13.29 -11.01 7.44
C LEU A 339 -14.72 -11.47 7.75
N VAL A 340 -14.96 -12.79 7.80
CA VAL A 340 -16.25 -13.35 8.23
C VAL A 340 -16.53 -12.99 9.69
N PHE A 341 -15.54 -13.09 10.58
CA PHE A 341 -15.67 -12.66 11.98
C PHE A 341 -16.03 -11.16 12.06
N VAL A 342 -15.33 -10.30 11.32
CA VAL A 342 -15.60 -8.86 11.27
C VAL A 342 -17.00 -8.59 10.74
N LYS A 343 -17.39 -9.20 9.64
CA LYS A 343 -18.73 -9.03 9.05
C LYS A 343 -19.83 -9.44 10.03
N ARG A 344 -19.70 -10.58 10.68
CA ARG A 344 -20.71 -11.10 11.63
C ARG A 344 -20.89 -10.22 12.85
N ASN A 345 -19.81 -9.67 13.40
CA ASN A 345 -19.84 -9.01 14.71
C ASN A 345 -19.99 -7.49 14.63
N TYR A 346 -19.71 -6.88 13.47
CA TYR A 346 -19.60 -5.41 13.39
C TYR A 346 -20.45 -4.75 12.30
N GLN A 347 -21.19 -5.49 11.46
CA GLN A 347 -21.97 -4.90 10.36
C GLN A 347 -23.03 -3.90 10.83
N ASP A 348 -23.59 -4.08 12.02
CA ASP A 348 -24.71 -3.27 12.56
C ASP A 348 -24.30 -2.29 13.67
N VAL A 349 -23.01 -2.19 14.00
CA VAL A 349 -22.54 -1.34 15.12
C VAL A 349 -22.80 0.15 14.87
N LEU A 350 -22.78 0.60 13.61
CA LEU A 350 -23.00 2.02 13.26
C LEU A 350 -24.51 2.38 13.09
N THR A 351 -25.39 1.41 13.21
CA THR A 351 -26.86 1.62 13.11
C THR A 351 -27.55 1.67 14.46
N LYS A 352 -26.82 1.42 15.53
CA LYS A 352 -27.22 1.57 16.93
C LYS A 352 -26.64 2.86 17.52
#